data_52e65aacebf928a9418f57682bfffd40
#
_entry.id   52e65aacebf928a9418f57682bfffd40
#
_cell.length_a   1.000
_cell.length_b   1.000
_cell.length_c   1.000
_cell.angle_alpha   90.00
_cell.angle_beta   90.00
_cell.angle_gamma   90.00
#
_symmetry.space_group_name_H-M   'P 1'
#
loop_
_entity.id
_entity.type
_entity.pdbx_description
1 polymer ?
#
loop_
_entity_poly.entity_id
_entity_poly.type
_entity_poly.pdbx_seq_one_letter_code
_entity_poly.pdbx_strand_id
1 'polypeptide(L)'
;MKKGIQFLTLLIILISCVNDTDNIEINQNQDYIYQYSSKNGLLNNDYIGDLTIEAIKRNGEFGLGTFNMVDGGMVIFDGNVYQVLTTGEINNITSEALSPFVLTKFFNSDTSFSLPNNISLDSAQTLISEVVENLDLPLAIKMEGTFKTLLCRSVQKVTDESVTLEEIVADQTKFNFSNIEGTVIGFWYPQYFDGVNFPDFHLHVLLDDLSGGGHLLDCTFESVIVEIDYASGVDVAL
;
A
#
# COMPACT_ATOMS: atom_id res chain seq x y z
N MET A 1 22.80 -74.41 40.75
CA MET A 1 23.47 -73.20 40.22
C MET A 1 22.69 -72.64 39.06
N LYS A 2 21.87 -71.61 39.24
CA LYS A 2 21.11 -70.93 38.14
C LYS A 2 21.77 -69.57 37.95
N LYS A 3 22.32 -69.38 36.73
CA LYS A 3 22.89 -68.10 36.31
C LYS A 3 21.74 -67.21 35.80
N GLY A 4 21.53 -66.12 36.51
CA GLY A 4 20.61 -65.07 36.04
C GLY A 4 21.26 -64.18 34.95
N ILE A 5 20.61 -64.03 33.87
CA ILE A 5 21.00 -63.12 32.80
C ILE A 5 20.31 -61.80 33.08
N GLN A 6 21.10 -60.76 33.37
CA GLN A 6 20.57 -59.34 33.45
C GLN A 6 20.50 -58.77 32.05
N PHE A 7 19.28 -58.42 31.63
CA PHE A 7 19.04 -57.62 30.42
C PHE A 7 19.25 -56.15 30.78
N LEU A 8 20.26 -55.54 30.17
CA LEU A 8 20.49 -54.11 30.26
C LEU A 8 19.64 -53.45 29.16
N THR A 9 18.54 -52.79 29.56
CA THR A 9 17.69 -52.03 28.63
C THR A 9 18.35 -50.66 28.37
N LEU A 10 18.89 -50.48 27.19
CA LEU A 10 19.44 -49.21 26.74
C LEU A 10 18.27 -48.29 26.31
N LEU A 11 17.99 -47.26 27.11
CA LEU A 11 17.02 -46.24 26.80
C LEU A 11 17.64 -45.23 25.80
N ILE A 12 17.28 -45.31 24.52
CA ILE A 12 17.68 -44.33 23.54
C ILE A 12 16.71 -43.14 23.65
N ILE A 13 17.20 -42.04 24.20
CA ILE A 13 16.48 -40.76 24.19
C ILE A 13 16.70 -40.13 22.80
N LEU A 14 15.68 -40.20 21.96
CA LEU A 14 15.64 -39.43 20.73
C LEU A 14 15.34 -37.97 21.12
N ILE A 15 16.35 -37.12 21.10
CA ILE A 15 16.16 -35.66 21.13
C ILE A 15 15.64 -35.27 19.76
N SER A 16 14.33 -35.08 19.65
CA SER A 16 13.73 -34.43 18.50
C SER A 16 14.13 -32.96 18.58
N CYS A 17 15.01 -32.52 17.68
CA CYS A 17 15.14 -31.10 17.38
C CYS A 17 13.82 -30.68 16.74
N VAL A 18 12.98 -29.99 17.50
CA VAL A 18 11.88 -29.21 16.96
C VAL A 18 12.57 -28.07 16.22
N ASN A 19 12.60 -28.10 14.91
CA ASN A 19 12.83 -26.90 14.13
C ASN A 19 11.61 -26.01 14.40
N ASP A 20 11.78 -24.98 15.20
CA ASP A 20 10.91 -23.81 15.18
C ASP A 20 11.06 -23.20 13.79
N THR A 21 10.33 -23.75 12.81
CA THR A 21 9.91 -22.95 11.67
C THR A 21 8.89 -21.99 12.28
N ASP A 22 9.29 -20.75 12.43
CA ASP A 22 8.38 -19.65 12.69
C ASP A 22 7.20 -19.81 11.74
N ASN A 23 6.09 -20.34 12.24
CA ASN A 23 4.82 -20.24 11.58
C ASN A 23 4.49 -18.74 11.62
N ILE A 24 4.88 -18.03 10.58
CA ILE A 24 4.42 -16.69 10.31
C ILE A 24 2.91 -16.83 10.14
N GLU A 25 2.15 -16.47 11.16
CA GLU A 25 0.71 -16.30 11.02
C GLU A 25 0.50 -15.19 10.00
N ILE A 26 0.25 -15.58 8.76
CA ILE A 26 -0.29 -14.67 7.75
C ILE A 26 -1.62 -14.23 8.33
N ASN A 27 -1.79 -12.92 8.54
CA ASN A 27 -3.04 -12.36 9.01
C ASN A 27 -4.14 -12.82 8.03
N GLN A 28 -5.02 -13.74 8.47
CA GLN A 28 -5.90 -14.49 7.58
C GLN A 28 -7.12 -13.69 7.12
N ASN A 29 -7.20 -12.41 7.46
CA ASN A 29 -8.32 -11.59 7.02
C ASN A 29 -7.95 -10.83 5.74
N GLN A 30 -7.87 -11.55 4.63
CA GLN A 30 -7.52 -11.00 3.30
C GLN A 30 -8.47 -9.89 2.83
N ASP A 31 -9.65 -9.77 3.45
CA ASP A 31 -10.65 -8.75 3.18
C ASP A 31 -10.45 -7.43 3.93
N TYR A 32 -9.44 -7.33 4.80
CA TYR A 32 -9.18 -6.11 5.56
C TYR A 32 -8.08 -5.30 4.89
N ILE A 33 -8.22 -3.97 4.94
CA ILE A 33 -7.09 -3.07 4.67
C ILE A 33 -6.23 -3.05 5.94
N TYR A 34 -4.96 -3.40 5.82
CA TYR A 34 -3.99 -3.13 6.86
C TYR A 34 -3.49 -1.70 6.75
N GLN A 35 -3.54 -0.98 7.86
CA GLN A 35 -3.02 0.38 7.97
C GLN A 35 -2.02 0.47 9.10
N TYR A 36 -0.85 1.02 8.84
CA TYR A 36 0.12 1.38 9.88
C TYR A 36 0.10 2.87 10.12
N SER A 37 -0.03 3.26 11.40
CA SER A 37 -0.17 4.65 11.86
C SER A 37 -1.50 5.30 11.40
N SER A 38 -1.61 6.61 11.50
CA SER A 38 -2.82 7.34 11.18
C SER A 38 -2.54 8.66 10.45
N LYS A 39 -3.59 9.22 9.80
CA LYS A 39 -3.55 10.58 9.27
C LYS A 39 -3.12 11.59 10.34
N ASN A 40 -3.68 11.48 11.55
CA ASN A 40 -3.32 12.38 12.63
C ASN A 40 -1.87 12.24 13.05
N GLY A 41 -1.28 11.05 13.00
CA GLY A 41 0.16 10.85 13.20
C GLY A 41 0.97 11.68 12.21
N LEU A 42 0.71 11.55 10.91
CA LEU A 42 1.37 12.36 9.88
C LEU A 42 1.16 13.87 10.07
N LEU A 43 -0.06 14.30 10.45
CA LEU A 43 -0.35 15.72 10.71
C LEU A 43 0.32 16.25 12.00
N ASN A 44 0.68 15.37 12.92
CA ASN A 44 1.46 15.68 14.13
C ASN A 44 2.97 15.51 13.91
N ASN A 45 3.39 15.35 12.66
CA ASN A 45 4.79 15.21 12.23
C ASN A 45 5.46 13.89 12.71
N ASP A 46 4.68 12.84 12.96
CA ASP A 46 5.18 11.51 13.29
C ASP A 46 5.70 10.85 11.98
N TYR A 47 6.90 11.27 11.55
CA TYR A 47 7.51 10.85 10.27
C TYR A 47 8.50 9.69 10.42
N ILE A 48 8.64 9.13 11.62
CA ILE A 48 9.50 7.99 11.90
C ILE A 48 8.63 6.82 12.35
N GLY A 49 8.63 5.75 11.57
CA GLY A 49 7.98 4.49 11.90
C GLY A 49 9.00 3.35 11.94
N ASP A 50 8.59 2.20 12.44
CA ASP A 50 9.38 0.98 12.53
C ASP A 50 8.85 -0.16 11.63
N LEU A 51 7.79 0.11 10.85
CA LEU A 51 7.23 -0.89 9.94
C LEU A 51 8.20 -1.18 8.79
N THR A 52 8.67 -2.43 8.74
CA THR A 52 9.60 -2.90 7.72
C THR A 52 8.89 -3.25 6.41
N ILE A 53 9.62 -3.21 5.29
CA ILE A 53 9.10 -3.64 3.97
C ILE A 53 8.61 -5.11 4.02
N GLU A 54 9.28 -5.98 4.77
CA GLU A 54 8.85 -7.36 4.93
C GLU A 54 7.50 -7.45 5.67
N ALA A 55 7.31 -6.64 6.72
CA ALA A 55 6.03 -6.58 7.42
C ALA A 55 4.91 -6.01 6.52
N ILE A 56 5.20 -5.02 5.69
CA ILE A 56 4.26 -4.51 4.68
C ILE A 56 3.81 -5.64 3.76
N LYS A 57 4.75 -6.38 3.17
CA LYS A 57 4.48 -7.49 2.23
C LYS A 57 3.71 -8.66 2.85
N ARG A 58 3.80 -8.86 4.17
CA ARG A 58 2.99 -9.86 4.89
C ARG A 58 1.52 -9.47 5.02
N ASN A 59 1.20 -8.18 4.88
CA ASN A 59 -0.14 -7.65 5.04
C ASN A 59 -0.83 -7.27 3.72
N GLY A 60 -0.12 -7.35 2.58
CA GLY A 60 -0.71 -7.11 1.26
C GLY A 60 0.33 -6.96 0.15
N GLU A 61 -0.12 -7.11 -1.09
CA GLU A 61 0.66 -6.90 -2.31
C GLU A 61 0.21 -5.68 -3.10
N PHE A 62 -0.81 -4.97 -2.63
CA PHE A 62 -1.41 -3.78 -3.24
C PHE A 62 -1.52 -2.69 -2.20
N GLY A 63 -1.00 -1.48 -2.46
CA GLY A 63 -1.05 -0.44 -1.46
C GLY A 63 -0.29 0.84 -1.79
N LEU A 64 -0.31 1.77 -0.85
CA LEU A 64 0.38 3.05 -0.95
C LEU A 64 0.83 3.56 0.43
N GLY A 65 1.72 4.54 0.43
CA GLY A 65 2.23 5.13 1.67
C GLY A 65 3.41 6.06 1.41
N THR A 66 4.31 6.11 2.39
CA THR A 66 5.57 6.86 2.29
C THR A 66 6.66 6.16 3.11
N PHE A 67 7.88 6.62 2.99
CA PHE A 67 9.05 6.14 3.76
C PHE A 67 9.37 7.12 4.90
N ASN A 68 10.18 6.68 5.86
CA ASN A 68 10.57 7.52 6.98
C ASN A 68 11.09 8.88 6.53
N MET A 69 10.73 9.91 7.28
CA MET A 69 10.99 11.31 6.97
C MET A 69 10.31 11.78 5.67
N VAL A 70 9.17 11.15 5.33
CA VAL A 70 8.35 11.41 4.13
C VAL A 70 9.20 11.38 2.84
N ASP A 71 10.11 10.39 2.74
CA ASP A 71 11.08 10.24 1.65
C ASP A 71 10.42 9.70 0.37
N GLY A 72 9.69 10.55 -0.32
CA GLY A 72 8.98 10.21 -1.54
C GLY A 72 7.67 9.42 -1.34
N GLY A 73 6.97 9.16 -2.43
CA GLY A 73 5.77 8.34 -2.44
C GLY A 73 6.09 6.85 -2.45
N MET A 74 5.31 6.04 -1.73
CA MET A 74 5.36 4.59 -1.81
C MET A 74 4.21 4.08 -2.67
N VAL A 75 4.52 3.15 -3.57
CA VAL A 75 3.54 2.35 -4.33
C VAL A 75 3.82 0.88 -4.07
N ILE A 76 2.81 0.12 -3.68
CA ILE A 76 2.90 -1.34 -3.52
C ILE A 76 2.03 -1.96 -4.61
N PHE A 77 2.67 -2.70 -5.50
CA PHE A 77 1.98 -3.33 -6.62
C PHE A 77 2.63 -4.67 -6.97
N ASP A 78 1.81 -5.72 -7.12
CA ASP A 78 2.23 -7.10 -7.36
C ASP A 78 3.33 -7.57 -6.39
N GLY A 79 3.20 -7.21 -5.12
CA GLY A 79 4.15 -7.58 -4.06
C GLY A 79 5.51 -6.88 -4.13
N ASN A 80 5.70 -5.93 -5.05
CA ASN A 80 6.86 -5.05 -5.08
C ASN A 80 6.54 -3.72 -4.38
N VAL A 81 7.54 -3.15 -3.72
CA VAL A 81 7.43 -1.84 -3.05
C VAL A 81 8.32 -0.86 -3.78
N TYR A 82 7.71 0.14 -4.37
CA TYR A 82 8.39 1.18 -5.15
C TYR A 82 8.42 2.49 -4.40
N GLN A 83 9.58 3.13 -4.40
CA GLN A 83 9.77 4.51 -3.94
C GLN A 83 9.82 5.43 -5.15
N VAL A 84 9.03 6.49 -5.11
CA VAL A 84 9.04 7.54 -6.13
C VAL A 84 9.73 8.77 -5.57
N LEU A 85 10.90 9.10 -6.09
CA LEU A 85 11.69 10.25 -5.67
C LEU A 85 11.26 11.54 -6.37
N THR A 86 11.66 12.70 -5.82
CA THR A 86 11.45 14.02 -6.46
C THR A 86 12.27 14.21 -7.72
N THR A 87 13.24 13.35 -8.00
CA THR A 87 13.97 13.29 -9.28
C THR A 87 13.15 12.61 -10.39
N GLY A 88 12.03 11.96 -10.05
CA GLY A 88 11.26 11.10 -10.94
C GLY A 88 11.77 9.65 -10.99
N GLU A 89 12.88 9.36 -10.32
CA GLU A 89 13.44 8.01 -10.25
C GLU A 89 12.54 7.08 -9.45
N ILE A 90 12.35 5.85 -9.94
CA ILE A 90 11.61 4.78 -9.28
C ILE A 90 12.59 3.72 -8.77
N ASN A 91 12.61 3.52 -7.47
CA ASN A 91 13.43 2.51 -6.81
C ASN A 91 12.57 1.34 -6.33
N ASN A 92 12.89 0.11 -6.71
CA ASN A 92 12.31 -1.07 -6.08
C ASN A 92 13.01 -1.34 -4.74
N ILE A 93 12.28 -1.23 -3.64
CA ILE A 93 12.81 -1.31 -2.28
C ILE A 93 12.63 -2.73 -1.75
N THR A 94 13.73 -3.36 -1.37
CA THR A 94 13.74 -4.80 -1.05
C THR A 94 13.88 -5.16 0.42
N SER A 95 14.44 -4.32 1.32
CA SER A 95 14.67 -4.81 2.67
C SER A 95 14.75 -3.82 3.82
N GLU A 96 15.55 -2.76 3.77
CA GLU A 96 15.90 -2.04 5.01
C GLU A 96 15.14 -0.74 5.26
N ALA A 97 14.33 -0.31 4.30
CA ALA A 97 13.55 0.91 4.47
C ALA A 97 12.39 0.68 5.46
N LEU A 98 12.06 1.74 6.18
CA LEU A 98 10.98 1.77 7.15
C LEU A 98 9.91 2.76 6.69
N SER A 99 8.66 2.53 7.12
CA SER A 99 7.52 3.39 6.81
C SER A 99 6.90 3.97 8.07
N PRO A 100 6.55 5.26 8.08
CA PRO A 100 5.76 5.89 9.12
C PRO A 100 4.25 5.81 8.83
N PHE A 101 3.87 5.49 7.58
CA PHE A 101 2.47 5.39 7.18
C PHE A 101 2.33 4.54 5.91
N VAL A 102 1.48 3.53 5.98
CA VAL A 102 1.16 2.68 4.83
C VAL A 102 -0.28 2.17 4.91
N LEU A 103 -0.88 2.00 3.75
CA LEU A 103 -2.09 1.23 3.50
C LEU A 103 -1.73 0.07 2.58
N THR A 104 -2.12 -1.14 2.95
CA THR A 104 -1.92 -2.31 2.07
C THR A 104 -3.04 -3.34 2.25
N LYS A 105 -3.29 -4.13 1.21
CA LYS A 105 -4.32 -5.17 1.17
C LYS A 105 -3.88 -6.29 0.21
N PHE A 106 -4.34 -7.49 0.43
CA PHE A 106 -4.40 -8.53 -0.60
C PHE A 106 -5.58 -8.20 -1.52
N PHE A 107 -5.28 -7.72 -2.72
CA PHE A 107 -6.30 -7.21 -3.64
C PHE A 107 -7.00 -8.35 -4.37
N ASN A 108 -8.31 -8.45 -4.20
CA ASN A 108 -9.15 -9.42 -4.90
C ASN A 108 -10.40 -8.73 -5.43
N SER A 109 -10.44 -8.43 -6.72
CA SER A 109 -11.50 -7.65 -7.36
C SER A 109 -12.88 -8.29 -7.19
N ASP A 110 -13.81 -7.56 -6.56
CA ASP A 110 -15.22 -7.94 -6.45
C ASP A 110 -16.04 -7.49 -7.66
N THR A 111 -15.66 -6.34 -8.23
CA THR A 111 -16.34 -5.79 -9.41
C THR A 111 -15.38 -5.05 -10.31
N SER A 112 -15.68 -5.04 -11.60
CA SER A 112 -14.88 -4.32 -12.59
C SER A 112 -15.73 -3.71 -13.69
N PHE A 113 -15.29 -2.57 -14.22
CA PHE A 113 -15.92 -1.89 -15.35
C PHE A 113 -14.92 -1.02 -16.10
N SER A 114 -15.27 -0.67 -17.35
CA SER A 114 -14.47 0.24 -18.17
C SER A 114 -14.91 1.68 -17.99
N LEU A 115 -13.96 2.60 -17.84
CA LEU A 115 -14.27 4.03 -17.88
C LEU A 115 -14.59 4.50 -19.31
N PRO A 116 -15.48 5.49 -19.48
CA PRO A 116 -15.62 6.19 -20.73
C PRO A 116 -14.32 6.87 -21.16
N ASN A 117 -14.02 6.86 -22.46
CA ASN A 117 -12.84 7.54 -22.97
C ASN A 117 -12.92 9.07 -22.79
N ASN A 118 -11.77 9.68 -22.55
CA ASN A 118 -11.62 11.14 -22.32
C ASN A 118 -12.38 11.65 -21.08
N ILE A 119 -12.57 10.82 -20.07
CA ILE A 119 -13.16 11.23 -18.79
C ILE A 119 -12.05 11.77 -17.85
N SER A 120 -12.36 12.83 -17.10
CA SER A 120 -11.46 13.39 -16.08
C SER A 120 -11.43 12.54 -14.81
N LEU A 121 -10.43 12.76 -13.95
CA LEU A 121 -10.33 12.11 -12.65
C LEU A 121 -11.58 12.34 -11.79
N ASP A 122 -12.05 13.59 -11.66
CA ASP A 122 -13.26 13.92 -10.88
C ASP A 122 -14.51 13.19 -11.38
N SER A 123 -14.67 13.12 -12.72
CA SER A 123 -15.81 12.39 -13.31
C SER A 123 -15.69 10.88 -13.10
N ALA A 124 -14.48 10.33 -13.13
CA ALA A 124 -14.24 8.92 -12.85
C ALA A 124 -14.53 8.59 -11.38
N GLN A 125 -14.10 9.43 -10.45
CA GLN A 125 -14.41 9.29 -9.03
C GLN A 125 -15.93 9.35 -8.75
N THR A 126 -16.63 10.25 -9.43
CA THR A 126 -18.11 10.31 -9.37
C THR A 126 -18.72 9.00 -9.87
N LEU A 127 -18.29 8.51 -11.04
CA LEU A 127 -18.79 7.26 -11.61
C LEU A 127 -18.50 6.05 -10.72
N ILE A 128 -17.30 5.96 -10.13
CA ILE A 128 -16.95 4.92 -9.15
C ILE A 128 -17.93 4.97 -7.98
N SER A 129 -18.19 6.17 -7.43
CA SER A 129 -19.13 6.35 -6.31
C SER A 129 -20.57 5.97 -6.65
N GLU A 130 -20.99 6.10 -7.93
CA GLU A 130 -22.32 5.70 -8.41
C GLU A 130 -22.43 4.16 -8.62
N VAL A 131 -21.33 3.51 -9.01
CA VAL A 131 -21.29 2.06 -9.25
C VAL A 131 -21.17 1.26 -7.95
N VAL A 132 -20.53 1.83 -6.93
CA VAL A 132 -20.31 1.18 -5.65
C VAL A 132 -21.62 1.04 -4.89
N GLU A 133 -21.97 -0.21 -4.53
CA GLU A 133 -23.22 -0.52 -3.83
C GLU A 133 -23.25 -0.03 -2.38
N ASN A 134 -22.09 0.03 -1.72
CA ASN A 134 -21.97 0.41 -0.31
C ASN A 134 -20.77 1.29 -0.05
N LEU A 135 -21.02 2.56 0.20
CA LEU A 135 -20.03 3.57 0.59
C LEU A 135 -19.88 3.70 2.12
N ASP A 136 -20.43 2.77 2.90
CA ASP A 136 -20.22 2.75 4.35
C ASP A 136 -18.92 2.04 4.76
N LEU A 137 -18.25 1.36 3.80
CA LEU A 137 -17.00 0.63 4.02
C LEU A 137 -15.89 1.16 3.11
N PRO A 138 -14.63 1.08 3.55
CA PRO A 138 -13.48 1.43 2.72
C PRO A 138 -13.35 0.52 1.50
N LEU A 139 -12.76 1.06 0.43
CA LEU A 139 -12.52 0.35 -0.83
C LEU A 139 -11.04 0.38 -1.18
N ALA A 140 -10.53 -0.71 -1.76
CA ALA A 140 -9.32 -0.69 -2.55
C ALA A 140 -9.70 -0.56 -4.03
N ILE A 141 -8.99 0.28 -4.78
CA ILE A 141 -9.33 0.66 -6.15
C ILE A 141 -8.08 0.56 -7.01
N LYS A 142 -8.18 -0.26 -8.06
CA LYS A 142 -7.16 -0.37 -9.10
C LYS A 142 -7.72 0.18 -10.41
N MET A 143 -6.96 1.05 -11.10
CA MET A 143 -7.34 1.55 -12.43
C MET A 143 -6.15 1.34 -13.36
N GLU A 144 -6.30 0.46 -14.35
CA GLU A 144 -5.22 0.03 -15.22
C GLU A 144 -5.53 0.32 -16.68
N GLY A 145 -4.58 0.89 -17.41
CA GLY A 145 -4.68 1.15 -18.82
C GLY A 145 -3.98 2.41 -19.31
N THR A 146 -4.52 3.05 -20.34
CA THR A 146 -3.93 4.20 -21.00
C THR A 146 -4.50 5.52 -20.49
N PHE A 147 -3.61 6.45 -20.15
CA PHE A 147 -3.92 7.81 -19.72
C PHE A 147 -3.53 8.78 -20.83
N LYS A 148 -4.47 9.61 -21.27
CA LYS A 148 -4.21 10.69 -22.23
C LYS A 148 -3.32 11.77 -21.64
N THR A 149 -3.61 12.16 -20.38
CA THR A 149 -2.79 13.05 -19.55
C THR A 149 -2.75 12.50 -18.13
N LEU A 150 -1.63 12.69 -17.47
CA LEU A 150 -1.44 12.28 -16.08
C LEU A 150 -0.55 13.29 -15.38
N LEU A 151 -1.01 13.80 -14.23
CA LEU A 151 -0.27 14.66 -13.32
C LEU A 151 -0.14 13.94 -11.98
N CYS A 152 1.08 13.69 -11.57
CA CYS A 152 1.38 13.14 -10.25
C CYS A 152 2.48 13.95 -9.55
N ARG A 153 2.73 13.63 -8.29
CA ARG A 153 3.75 14.31 -7.48
C ARG A 153 4.55 13.34 -6.63
N SER A 154 5.74 13.80 -6.26
CA SER A 154 6.50 13.29 -5.12
C SER A 154 6.93 14.43 -4.20
N VAL A 155 7.36 14.09 -2.99
CA VAL A 155 7.82 15.04 -1.98
C VAL A 155 9.24 14.73 -1.57
N GLN A 156 9.98 15.77 -1.18
CA GLN A 156 11.35 15.66 -0.74
C GLN A 156 11.42 15.11 0.68
N LYS A 157 12.38 14.21 0.92
CA LYS A 157 12.73 13.79 2.27
C LYS A 157 13.00 14.98 3.16
N VAL A 158 12.34 15.05 4.30
CA VAL A 158 12.67 16.06 5.31
C VAL A 158 13.82 15.58 6.20
N THR A 159 14.53 16.53 6.76
CA THR A 159 15.65 16.27 7.68
C THR A 159 15.31 16.65 9.11
N ASP A 160 14.14 17.26 9.31
CA ASP A 160 13.67 17.76 10.57
C ASP A 160 12.15 17.52 10.68
N GLU A 161 11.71 16.88 11.75
CA GLU A 161 10.30 16.60 12.04
C GLU A 161 9.49 17.84 12.41
N SER A 162 10.13 19.02 12.56
CA SER A 162 9.40 20.28 12.79
C SER A 162 8.70 20.84 11.56
N VAL A 163 9.06 20.34 10.36
CA VAL A 163 8.41 20.72 9.09
C VAL A 163 7.05 20.05 9.00
N THR A 164 6.00 20.82 8.82
CA THR A 164 4.63 20.29 8.74
C THR A 164 4.37 19.57 7.43
N LEU A 165 3.41 18.63 7.42
CA LEU A 165 3.00 17.93 6.20
C LEU A 165 2.51 18.92 5.12
N GLU A 166 1.86 20.03 5.52
CA GLU A 166 1.42 21.08 4.60
C GLU A 166 2.60 21.77 3.90
N GLU A 167 3.66 22.10 4.64
CA GLU A 167 4.89 22.68 4.08
C GLU A 167 5.60 21.70 3.15
N ILE A 168 5.67 20.40 3.50
CA ILE A 168 6.24 19.35 2.65
C ILE A 168 5.46 19.27 1.33
N VAL A 169 4.14 19.28 1.40
CA VAL A 169 3.27 19.21 0.21
C VAL A 169 3.35 20.50 -0.61
N ALA A 170 3.53 21.66 0.01
CA ALA A 170 3.69 22.92 -0.72
C ALA A 170 4.96 22.92 -1.59
N ASP A 171 6.03 22.22 -1.16
CA ASP A 171 7.31 22.09 -1.90
C ASP A 171 7.37 20.82 -2.79
N GLN A 172 6.23 20.25 -3.15
CA GLN A 172 6.15 19.03 -3.96
C GLN A 172 6.74 19.21 -5.38
N THR A 173 7.37 18.16 -5.89
CA THR A 173 7.75 18.08 -7.32
C THR A 173 6.64 17.41 -8.10
N LYS A 174 6.20 18.05 -9.20
CA LYS A 174 5.12 17.56 -10.07
C LYS A 174 5.68 17.03 -11.38
N PHE A 175 5.10 15.92 -11.83
CA PHE A 175 5.44 15.24 -13.08
C PHE A 175 4.22 15.19 -13.98
N ASN A 176 4.42 15.51 -15.27
CA ASN A 176 3.37 15.47 -16.28
C ASN A 176 3.72 14.43 -17.34
N PHE A 177 2.77 13.55 -17.63
CA PHE A 177 2.89 12.54 -18.67
C PHE A 177 1.71 12.64 -19.64
N SER A 178 1.90 12.12 -20.86
CA SER A 178 0.86 12.10 -21.88
C SER A 178 0.96 10.82 -22.70
N ASN A 179 -0.20 10.23 -23.01
CA ASN A 179 -0.34 8.99 -23.79
C ASN A 179 0.54 7.88 -23.21
N ILE A 180 0.33 7.59 -21.93
CA ILE A 180 1.16 6.67 -21.14
C ILE A 180 0.29 5.55 -20.57
N GLU A 181 0.86 4.35 -20.43
CA GLU A 181 0.24 3.22 -19.76
C GLU A 181 0.70 3.15 -18.30
N GLY A 182 -0.20 2.75 -17.42
CA GLY A 182 0.10 2.67 -16.01
C GLY A 182 -1.06 2.13 -15.18
N THR A 183 -0.77 1.95 -13.90
CA THR A 183 -1.72 1.47 -12.90
C THR A 183 -1.86 2.49 -11.78
N VAL A 184 -3.10 2.89 -11.49
CA VAL A 184 -3.45 3.63 -10.28
C VAL A 184 -3.77 2.64 -9.17
N ILE A 185 -3.14 2.84 -8.03
CA ILE A 185 -3.32 2.09 -6.79
C ILE A 185 -3.92 3.04 -5.77
N GLY A 186 -5.09 2.72 -5.25
CA GLY A 186 -5.76 3.64 -4.36
C GLY A 186 -6.72 3.02 -3.37
N PHE A 187 -7.14 3.88 -2.46
CA PHE A 187 -8.15 3.58 -1.47
C PHE A 187 -9.16 4.72 -1.40
N TRP A 188 -10.39 4.37 -1.10
CA TRP A 188 -11.43 5.31 -0.74
C TRP A 188 -11.91 5.05 0.68
N TYR A 189 -12.11 6.12 1.45
CA TYR A 189 -12.56 6.04 2.83
C TYR A 189 -13.76 6.93 3.08
N PRO A 190 -14.79 6.43 3.81
CA PRO A 190 -15.90 7.25 4.27
C PRO A 190 -15.43 8.39 5.20
N GLN A 191 -16.20 9.48 5.24
CA GLN A 191 -15.88 10.67 6.04
C GLN A 191 -15.67 10.38 7.54
N TYR A 192 -16.30 9.35 8.10
CA TYR A 192 -16.15 9.03 9.52
C TYR A 192 -14.78 8.42 9.88
N PHE A 193 -13.93 8.08 8.89
CA PHE A 193 -12.53 7.72 9.11
C PHE A 193 -11.60 8.94 9.27
N ASP A 194 -12.12 10.17 9.21
CA ASP A 194 -11.27 11.36 9.35
C ASP A 194 -10.46 11.31 10.65
N GLY A 195 -9.17 11.62 10.55
CA GLY A 195 -8.18 11.48 11.63
C GLY A 195 -7.50 10.12 11.68
N VAL A 196 -8.18 9.03 11.33
CA VAL A 196 -7.57 7.70 11.14
C VAL A 196 -6.92 7.65 9.76
N ASN A 197 -7.69 7.98 8.72
CA ASN A 197 -7.20 8.06 7.34
C ASN A 197 -7.69 9.35 6.66
N PHE A 198 -7.20 9.58 5.43
CA PHE A 198 -7.69 10.64 4.55
C PHE A 198 -9.02 10.18 3.95
N PRO A 199 -10.17 10.86 4.27
CA PRO A 199 -11.43 10.57 3.61
C PRO A 199 -11.37 10.83 2.11
N ASP A 200 -12.32 10.28 1.38
CA ASP A 200 -12.38 10.28 -0.07
C ASP A 200 -11.25 9.48 -0.74
N PHE A 201 -10.89 9.79 -1.96
CA PHE A 201 -9.90 9.05 -2.75
C PHE A 201 -8.47 9.44 -2.40
N HIS A 202 -7.67 8.47 -2.01
CA HIS A 202 -6.22 8.59 -1.90
C HIS A 202 -5.57 7.68 -2.94
N LEU A 203 -4.97 8.27 -3.97
CA LEU A 203 -4.54 7.58 -5.18
C LEU A 203 -3.05 7.81 -5.44
N HIS A 204 -2.33 6.74 -5.69
CA HIS A 204 -0.99 6.76 -6.25
C HIS A 204 -1.00 6.12 -7.64
N VAL A 205 0.01 6.38 -8.44
CA VAL A 205 0.16 5.80 -9.77
C VAL A 205 1.58 5.28 -9.96
N LEU A 206 1.69 4.20 -10.71
CA LEU A 206 2.96 3.66 -11.22
C LEU A 206 2.82 3.48 -12.73
N LEU A 207 3.76 4.02 -13.50
CA LEU A 207 3.80 3.80 -14.94
C LEU A 207 4.39 2.42 -15.27
N ASP A 208 3.87 1.74 -16.29
CA ASP A 208 4.23 0.35 -16.60
C ASP A 208 5.72 0.19 -16.98
N ASP A 209 6.29 1.22 -17.60
CA ASP A 209 7.70 1.27 -17.96
C ASP A 209 8.62 1.76 -16.82
N LEU A 210 8.06 2.01 -15.63
CA LEU A 210 8.74 2.56 -14.46
C LEU A 210 9.42 3.93 -14.72
N SER A 211 9.00 4.65 -15.73
CA SER A 211 9.52 5.99 -16.02
C SER A 211 8.97 7.08 -15.11
N GLY A 212 7.98 6.76 -14.27
CA GLY A 212 7.37 7.70 -13.33
C GLY A 212 6.29 7.09 -12.45
N GLY A 213 5.80 7.91 -11.54
CA GLY A 213 4.75 7.53 -10.58
C GLY A 213 4.57 8.57 -9.49
N GLY A 214 3.91 8.18 -8.41
CA GLY A 214 3.70 8.99 -7.21
C GLY A 214 2.25 9.26 -6.88
N HIS A 215 2.01 10.24 -6.04
CA HIS A 215 0.65 10.64 -5.65
C HIS A 215 -0.08 11.28 -6.83
N LEU A 216 -1.19 10.69 -7.25
CA LEU A 216 -1.98 11.16 -8.38
C LEU A 216 -2.70 12.47 -8.01
N LEU A 217 -2.55 13.49 -8.83
CA LEU A 217 -3.20 14.78 -8.65
C LEU A 217 -4.35 15.00 -9.64
N ASP A 218 -4.14 14.60 -10.91
CA ASP A 218 -5.12 14.75 -11.98
C ASP A 218 -4.79 13.82 -13.13
N CYS A 219 -5.80 13.40 -13.88
CA CYS A 219 -5.60 12.69 -15.14
C CYS A 219 -6.82 12.79 -16.07
N THR A 220 -6.58 12.46 -17.33
CA THR A 220 -7.65 12.16 -18.31
C THR A 220 -7.44 10.73 -18.78
N PHE A 221 -8.45 9.90 -18.57
CA PHE A 221 -8.44 8.50 -18.96
C PHE A 221 -8.75 8.35 -20.46
N GLU A 222 -8.05 7.43 -21.14
CA GLU A 222 -8.32 7.10 -22.54
C GLU A 222 -8.94 5.71 -22.67
N SER A 223 -8.30 4.69 -22.11
CA SER A 223 -8.80 3.30 -22.12
C SER A 223 -8.37 2.64 -20.82
N VAL A 224 -9.25 2.65 -19.81
CA VAL A 224 -8.94 2.21 -18.46
C VAL A 224 -10.02 1.30 -17.92
N ILE A 225 -9.60 0.21 -17.29
CA ILE A 225 -10.45 -0.68 -16.50
C ILE A 225 -10.29 -0.29 -15.03
N VAL A 226 -11.42 -0.13 -14.35
CA VAL A 226 -11.50 0.01 -12.90
C VAL A 226 -11.83 -1.34 -12.29
N GLU A 227 -11.11 -1.72 -11.27
CA GLU A 227 -11.40 -2.86 -10.40
C GLU A 227 -11.54 -2.37 -8.97
N ILE A 228 -12.56 -2.85 -8.29
CA ILE A 228 -12.90 -2.47 -6.91
C ILE A 228 -12.93 -3.72 -6.05
N ASP A 229 -12.29 -3.64 -4.91
CA ASP A 229 -12.26 -4.65 -3.87
C ASP A 229 -12.83 -4.02 -2.58
N TYR A 230 -13.96 -4.54 -2.10
CA TYR A 230 -14.63 -4.06 -0.90
C TYR A 230 -13.92 -4.58 0.35
N ALA A 231 -13.49 -3.68 1.21
CA ALA A 231 -12.89 -4.10 2.47
C ALA A 231 -13.97 -4.33 3.54
N SER A 232 -13.92 -5.48 4.20
CA SER A 232 -14.80 -5.78 5.35
C SER A 232 -14.43 -4.97 6.61
N GLY A 233 -13.27 -4.32 6.63
CA GLY A 233 -12.79 -3.49 7.73
C GLY A 233 -11.36 -2.99 7.54
N VAL A 234 -10.86 -2.33 8.57
CA VAL A 234 -9.49 -1.81 8.61
C VAL A 234 -8.81 -2.32 9.89
N ASP A 235 -7.64 -2.91 9.74
CA ASP A 235 -6.75 -3.29 10.85
C ASP A 235 -5.69 -2.19 11.00
N VAL A 236 -5.74 -1.45 12.11
CA VAL A 236 -4.86 -0.30 12.35
C VAL A 236 -3.82 -0.65 13.40
N ALA A 237 -2.56 -0.70 12.98
CA ALA A 237 -1.40 -0.79 13.86
C ALA A 237 -0.85 0.62 14.16
N LEU A 238 -0.55 0.91 15.45
CA LEU A 238 -0.04 2.20 15.91
C LEU A 238 1.34 2.04 16.54
#